data_5c718b47da900edd0fa5530e0727bd53
#
_entry.id   5c718b47da900edd0fa5530e0727bd53
#
_cell.length_a   1.000
_cell.length_b   1.000
_cell.length_c   1.000
_cell.angle_alpha   90.00
_cell.angle_beta   90.00
_cell.angle_gamma   90.00
#
_symmetry.space_group_name_H-M   'P 1'
#
loop_
_entity.id
_entity.type
_entity.pdbx_description
1 polymer ?
#
loop_
_entity_poly.entity_id
_entity_poly.type
_entity_poly.pdbx_seq_one_letter_code
_entity_poly.pdbx_strand_id
1 'polypeptide(L)'
;LNIFEVHLGSWKQHPDLSTQEEDSADTEAAEQAEEPKDYFGTNVDAFYTYDDLSEELVAYVKDMGYTHIELLPVMEHPFDGSWGYQVTGYFAPTSRYGNPAQFKHFIDCCHQAGIGVILDWVPGGFCKDAHGLAEFDGTRLFEEKEHPNWGTLKFNLTRGEVRSFLVSNLLMWLNEYHADGIRVDGVSSMLYMNLGIDDPSQKRFNHKGTEEDLDAS
;
A
#
# COMPACT_ATOMS: atom_id res chain seq x y z
N LEU A 1 -0.58 11.57 21.38
CA LEU A 1 -1.05 10.68 20.34
C LEU A 1 -1.16 9.26 20.89
N ASN A 2 -2.27 8.60 20.61
CA ASN A 2 -2.47 7.17 20.85
C ASN A 2 -2.95 6.59 19.51
N ILE A 3 -2.11 5.78 18.86
CA ILE A 3 -2.29 5.36 17.47
C ILE A 3 -2.65 3.89 17.45
N PHE A 4 -3.67 3.53 16.68
CA PHE A 4 -4.03 2.17 16.36
C PHE A 4 -3.59 1.85 14.93
N GLU A 5 -2.55 1.02 14.78
CA GLU A 5 -2.10 0.52 13.49
C GLU A 5 -2.97 -0.66 13.06
N VAL A 6 -3.42 -0.67 11.80
CA VAL A 6 -4.34 -1.69 11.31
C VAL A 6 -4.18 -1.97 9.82
N HIS A 7 -4.21 -3.25 9.46
CA HIS A 7 -4.43 -3.72 8.09
C HIS A 7 -5.91 -3.98 7.89
N LEU A 8 -6.55 -3.27 6.97
CA LEU A 8 -8.01 -3.31 6.81
C LEU A 8 -8.53 -4.69 6.45
N GLY A 9 -7.84 -5.42 5.57
CA GLY A 9 -8.28 -6.74 5.10
C GLY A 9 -8.14 -7.87 6.13
N SER A 10 -7.34 -7.69 7.19
CA SER A 10 -7.14 -8.72 8.22
C SER A 10 -7.72 -8.36 9.59
N TRP A 11 -8.25 -7.14 9.75
CA TRP A 11 -8.83 -6.73 11.02
C TRP A 11 -10.10 -7.52 11.35
N LYS A 12 -11.03 -7.58 10.39
CA LYS A 12 -12.22 -8.44 10.41
C LYS A 12 -12.62 -8.84 8.99
N GLN A 13 -13.32 -9.96 8.88
CA GLN A 13 -13.92 -10.46 7.65
C GLN A 13 -15.35 -10.91 7.92
N HIS A 14 -16.18 -10.98 6.88
CA HIS A 14 -17.52 -11.55 6.97
C HIS A 14 -17.45 -13.04 7.28
N PRO A 15 -17.97 -13.51 8.43
CA PRO A 15 -17.76 -14.87 8.91
C PRO A 15 -18.35 -15.94 7.98
N ASP A 16 -19.44 -15.64 7.29
CA ASP A 16 -20.13 -16.59 6.42
C ASP A 16 -19.37 -16.84 5.08
N LEU A 17 -18.43 -15.97 4.73
CA LEU A 17 -17.66 -16.04 3.49
C LEU A 17 -16.21 -16.48 3.72
N SER A 18 -15.70 -16.35 4.93
CA SER A 18 -14.33 -16.73 5.28
C SER A 18 -14.12 -18.25 5.45
N THR A 19 -15.20 -19.04 5.64
CA THR A 19 -15.14 -20.47 5.96
C THR A 19 -15.27 -21.40 4.73
N GLN A 20 -15.38 -20.88 3.51
CA GLN A 20 -15.57 -21.72 2.32
C GLN A 20 -14.30 -22.37 1.75
N GLU A 21 -13.13 -22.14 2.33
CA GLU A 21 -11.85 -22.66 1.81
C GLU A 21 -11.47 -24.08 2.30
N GLU A 22 -12.11 -24.66 3.31
CA GLU A 22 -11.65 -25.93 3.90
C GLU A 22 -12.35 -27.21 3.40
N ASP A 23 -13.47 -27.16 2.66
CA ASP A 23 -14.29 -28.34 2.33
C ASP A 23 -14.35 -28.78 0.85
N SER A 24 -13.48 -28.29 -0.03
CA SER A 24 -13.52 -28.69 -1.46
C SER A 24 -12.46 -29.72 -1.88
N ALA A 25 -12.24 -30.72 -1.05
CA ALA A 25 -11.62 -31.96 -1.46
C ALA A 25 -12.70 -33.06 -1.59
N ASP A 26 -13.32 -33.19 -2.72
CA ASP A 26 -14.23 -34.23 -3.23
C ASP A 26 -15.64 -33.70 -3.55
N THR A 27 -15.82 -33.18 -4.75
CA THR A 27 -17.04 -33.48 -5.56
C THR A 27 -16.84 -32.99 -6.99
N GLU A 28 -16.96 -33.93 -7.93
CA GLU A 28 -17.05 -33.66 -9.36
C GLU A 28 -18.32 -32.91 -9.72
N ALA A 29 -18.20 -31.97 -10.64
CA ALA A 29 -19.21 -31.40 -11.51
C ALA A 29 -20.28 -30.50 -10.87
N ALA A 30 -20.00 -29.19 -10.84
CA ALA A 30 -20.98 -28.16 -11.23
C ALA A 30 -20.20 -26.96 -11.81
N GLU A 31 -20.43 -26.66 -13.10
CA GLU A 31 -20.07 -25.36 -13.70
C GLU A 31 -20.92 -24.26 -12.99
N GLN A 32 -20.46 -23.83 -11.83
CA GLN A 32 -20.96 -22.62 -11.18
C GLN A 32 -19.96 -21.51 -11.45
N ALA A 33 -20.47 -20.33 -11.76
CA ALA A 33 -19.66 -19.15 -11.97
C ALA A 33 -18.69 -19.03 -10.78
N GLU A 34 -17.37 -19.08 -11.06
CA GLU A 34 -16.36 -18.85 -10.05
C GLU A 34 -16.58 -17.46 -9.45
N GLU A 35 -16.66 -17.39 -8.13
CA GLU A 35 -16.71 -16.12 -7.44
C GLU A 35 -15.44 -15.30 -7.74
N PRO A 36 -15.53 -13.96 -7.76
CA PRO A 36 -14.39 -13.13 -8.08
C PRO A 36 -13.29 -13.31 -7.02
N LYS A 37 -12.22 -13.95 -7.43
CA LYS A 37 -11.00 -14.08 -6.65
C LYS A 37 -9.94 -13.15 -7.22
N ASP A 38 -9.10 -12.61 -6.35
CA ASP A 38 -7.91 -11.92 -6.82
C ASP A 38 -6.95 -12.91 -7.52
N TYR A 39 -5.87 -12.38 -8.10
CA TYR A 39 -4.88 -13.19 -8.82
C TYR A 39 -4.26 -14.32 -7.97
N PHE A 40 -4.33 -14.23 -6.64
CA PHE A 40 -3.80 -15.19 -5.67
C PHE A 40 -4.88 -16.05 -5.01
N GLY A 41 -6.13 -15.96 -5.46
CA GLY A 41 -7.23 -16.78 -5.00
C GLY A 41 -7.94 -16.29 -3.74
N THR A 42 -7.64 -15.08 -3.27
CA THR A 42 -8.33 -14.46 -2.13
C THR A 42 -9.79 -14.18 -2.48
N ASN A 43 -10.72 -14.57 -1.60
CA ASN A 43 -12.12 -14.20 -1.72
C ASN A 43 -12.32 -12.75 -1.26
N VAL A 44 -12.36 -11.82 -2.24
CA VAL A 44 -12.49 -10.38 -1.95
C VAL A 44 -13.83 -10.02 -1.32
N ASP A 45 -14.87 -10.84 -1.51
CA ASP A 45 -16.18 -10.62 -0.89
C ASP A 45 -16.18 -10.90 0.62
N ALA A 46 -15.15 -11.59 1.12
CA ALA A 46 -15.00 -11.83 2.55
C ALA A 46 -14.48 -10.59 3.30
N PHE A 47 -13.85 -9.64 2.63
CA PHE A 47 -13.34 -8.43 3.27
C PHE A 47 -14.47 -7.51 3.73
N TYR A 48 -14.24 -6.82 4.84
CA TYR A 48 -15.05 -5.67 5.21
C TYR A 48 -14.85 -4.55 4.19
N THR A 49 -15.95 -3.96 3.75
CA THR A 49 -15.92 -2.78 2.88
C THR A 49 -15.52 -1.53 3.65
N TYR A 50 -15.15 -0.46 2.93
CA TYR A 50 -14.94 0.85 3.57
C TYR A 50 -16.16 1.34 4.35
N ASP A 51 -17.38 0.98 3.90
CA ASP A 51 -18.61 1.32 4.62
C ASP A 51 -18.76 0.51 5.92
N ASP A 52 -18.49 -0.80 5.91
CA ASP A 52 -18.47 -1.62 7.14
C ASP A 52 -17.43 -1.10 8.15
N LEU A 53 -16.24 -0.73 7.65
CA LEU A 53 -15.16 -0.19 8.46
C LEU A 53 -15.53 1.19 9.03
N SER A 54 -16.31 2.00 8.31
CA SER A 54 -16.80 3.29 8.78
C SER A 54 -17.67 3.17 10.02
N GLU A 55 -18.39 2.06 10.15
CA GLU A 55 -19.24 1.79 11.31
C GLU A 55 -18.46 1.06 12.42
N GLU A 56 -17.88 -0.09 12.11
CA GLU A 56 -17.33 -0.98 13.15
C GLU A 56 -15.92 -0.59 13.61
N LEU A 57 -15.01 -0.26 12.69
CA LEU A 57 -13.63 0.08 13.06
C LEU A 57 -13.57 1.42 13.76
N VAL A 58 -14.32 2.41 13.28
CA VAL A 58 -14.38 3.74 13.90
C VAL A 58 -14.96 3.65 15.31
N ALA A 59 -16.03 2.88 15.49
CA ALA A 59 -16.61 2.65 16.83
C ALA A 59 -15.63 1.97 17.78
N TYR A 60 -14.93 0.94 17.31
CA TYR A 60 -13.92 0.22 18.09
C TYR A 60 -12.77 1.12 18.54
N VAL A 61 -12.18 1.87 17.61
CA VAL A 61 -11.04 2.76 17.88
C VAL A 61 -11.43 3.84 18.89
N LYS A 62 -12.64 4.40 18.77
CA LYS A 62 -13.18 5.40 19.69
C LYS A 62 -13.40 4.82 21.08
N ASP A 63 -14.01 3.64 21.19
CA ASP A 63 -14.29 2.97 22.47
C ASP A 63 -13.00 2.61 23.21
N MET A 64 -11.97 2.18 22.47
CA MET A 64 -10.65 1.86 23.01
C MET A 64 -9.81 3.10 23.37
N GLY A 65 -10.28 4.32 23.06
CA GLY A 65 -9.63 5.57 23.43
C GLY A 65 -8.42 5.95 22.58
N TYR A 66 -8.30 5.41 21.37
CA TYR A 66 -7.29 5.84 20.41
C TYR A 66 -7.65 7.19 19.82
N THR A 67 -6.63 7.99 19.48
CA THR A 67 -6.78 9.32 18.88
C THR A 67 -6.58 9.29 17.37
N HIS A 68 -5.88 8.28 16.85
CA HIS A 68 -5.55 8.13 15.43
C HIS A 68 -5.62 6.68 15.03
N ILE A 69 -5.94 6.46 13.75
CA ILE A 69 -5.74 5.18 13.06
C ILE A 69 -4.55 5.36 12.12
N GLU A 70 -3.62 4.41 12.12
CA GLU A 70 -2.59 4.28 11.10
C GLU A 70 -2.96 3.09 10.21
N LEU A 71 -3.27 3.37 8.94
CA LEU A 71 -3.63 2.36 7.97
C LEU A 71 -2.38 1.83 7.27
N LEU A 72 -2.14 0.52 7.34
CA LEU A 72 -1.21 -0.14 6.43
C LEU A 72 -1.55 0.24 4.99
N PRO A 73 -0.60 0.12 4.03
CA PRO A 73 -0.76 0.75 2.72
C PRO A 73 -2.10 0.44 2.05
N VAL A 74 -2.86 1.48 1.76
CA VAL A 74 -4.18 1.39 1.08
C VAL A 74 -4.09 1.69 -0.41
N MET A 75 -2.91 1.98 -0.94
CA MET A 75 -2.69 2.11 -2.37
C MET A 75 -2.94 0.78 -3.08
N GLU A 76 -3.42 0.82 -4.34
CA GLU A 76 -3.73 -0.40 -5.07
C GLU A 76 -2.48 -1.28 -5.27
N HIS A 77 -2.66 -2.57 -5.02
CA HIS A 77 -1.59 -3.57 -5.05
C HIS A 77 -2.14 -4.94 -5.48
N PRO A 78 -1.35 -5.78 -6.18
CA PRO A 78 -1.83 -7.04 -6.74
C PRO A 78 -1.87 -8.17 -5.72
N PHE A 79 -1.06 -8.12 -4.66
CA PHE A 79 -0.82 -9.25 -3.77
C PHE A 79 -1.20 -8.93 -2.31
N ASP A 80 -2.26 -9.57 -1.80
CA ASP A 80 -2.74 -9.40 -0.42
C ASP A 80 -1.69 -9.74 0.63
N GLY A 81 -0.90 -10.78 0.40
CA GLY A 81 0.18 -11.19 1.31
C GLY A 81 1.27 -10.15 1.48
N SER A 82 1.30 -9.09 0.66
CA SER A 82 2.19 -7.95 0.84
C SER A 82 1.68 -6.94 1.87
N TRP A 83 0.44 -7.06 2.35
CA TRP A 83 -0.25 -6.09 3.20
C TRP A 83 -0.29 -4.68 2.60
N GLY A 84 -0.21 -4.58 1.28
CA GLY A 84 -0.19 -3.32 0.54
C GLY A 84 1.20 -2.73 0.30
N TYR A 85 2.28 -3.33 0.78
CA TYR A 85 3.63 -2.81 0.59
C TYR A 85 4.21 -3.02 -0.82
N GLN A 86 3.59 -3.85 -1.65
CA GLN A 86 3.96 -4.03 -3.05
C GLN A 86 3.01 -3.26 -3.96
N VAL A 87 3.17 -1.95 -4.00
CA VAL A 87 2.27 -1.01 -4.68
C VAL A 87 2.40 -1.09 -6.19
N THR A 88 1.24 -1.04 -6.88
CA THR A 88 1.14 -0.85 -8.34
C THR A 88 0.42 0.47 -8.67
N GLY A 89 -0.69 0.76 -8.00
CA GLY A 89 -1.52 1.94 -8.28
C GLY A 89 -1.40 3.03 -7.22
N TYR A 90 -0.40 3.91 -7.33
CA TYR A 90 -0.12 4.95 -6.34
C TYR A 90 -1.26 5.95 -6.13
N PHE A 91 -2.02 6.26 -7.17
CA PHE A 91 -3.08 7.27 -7.17
C PHE A 91 -4.49 6.68 -6.97
N ALA A 92 -4.59 5.44 -6.54
CA ALA A 92 -5.88 4.78 -6.30
C ALA A 92 -5.88 4.07 -4.94
N PRO A 93 -6.92 4.24 -4.12
CA PRO A 93 -7.15 3.34 -3.00
C PRO A 93 -7.48 1.95 -3.52
N THR A 94 -7.05 0.90 -2.80
CA THR A 94 -7.32 -0.47 -3.23
C THR A 94 -8.82 -0.73 -3.39
N SER A 95 -9.17 -1.37 -4.49
CA SER A 95 -10.56 -1.73 -4.82
C SER A 95 -11.11 -2.89 -3.97
N ARG A 96 -10.25 -3.58 -3.20
CA ARG A 96 -10.64 -4.70 -2.33
C ARG A 96 -11.73 -4.37 -1.34
N TYR A 97 -11.75 -3.15 -0.85
CA TYR A 97 -12.65 -2.70 0.21
C TYR A 97 -13.74 -1.76 -0.31
N GLY A 98 -13.79 -1.50 -1.61
CA GLY A 98 -14.76 -0.61 -2.24
C GLY A 98 -14.14 0.40 -3.19
N ASN A 99 -14.84 1.51 -3.39
CA ASN A 99 -14.45 2.54 -4.34
C ASN A 99 -13.86 3.80 -3.64
N PRO A 100 -13.25 4.72 -4.41
CA PRO A 100 -12.64 5.94 -3.84
C PRO A 100 -13.60 6.82 -3.03
N ALA A 101 -14.88 6.88 -3.41
CA ALA A 101 -15.87 7.68 -2.67
C ALA A 101 -16.16 7.08 -1.28
N GLN A 102 -16.23 5.76 -1.20
CA GLN A 102 -16.40 5.05 0.08
C GLN A 102 -15.16 5.21 0.97
N PHE A 103 -13.95 5.21 0.41
CA PHE A 103 -12.75 5.48 1.19
C PHE A 103 -12.73 6.92 1.74
N LYS A 104 -13.14 7.92 0.94
CA LYS A 104 -13.32 9.29 1.42
C LYS A 104 -14.36 9.37 2.53
N HIS A 105 -15.46 8.62 2.40
CA HIS A 105 -16.50 8.54 3.44
C HIS A 105 -15.95 7.92 4.73
N PHE A 106 -15.15 6.87 4.65
CA PHE A 106 -14.49 6.26 5.81
C PHE A 106 -13.64 7.29 6.57
N ILE A 107 -12.80 8.07 5.87
CA ILE A 107 -11.99 9.11 6.49
C ILE A 107 -12.87 10.19 7.13
N ASP A 108 -13.95 10.61 6.46
CA ASP A 108 -14.90 11.58 7.02
C ASP A 108 -15.55 11.06 8.32
N CYS A 109 -15.94 9.79 8.36
CA CYS A 109 -16.45 9.15 9.59
C CYS A 109 -15.41 9.16 10.72
N CYS A 110 -14.13 8.89 10.42
CA CYS A 110 -13.06 9.02 11.40
C CYS A 110 -12.99 10.45 11.96
N HIS A 111 -12.99 11.46 11.11
CA HIS A 111 -12.93 12.86 11.49
C HIS A 111 -14.14 13.28 12.33
N GLN A 112 -15.34 12.87 11.95
CA GLN A 112 -16.55 13.14 12.75
C GLN A 112 -16.51 12.49 14.13
N ALA A 113 -15.81 11.38 14.27
CA ALA A 113 -15.57 10.72 15.56
C ALA A 113 -14.43 11.36 16.35
N GLY A 114 -13.71 12.34 15.79
CA GLY A 114 -12.54 12.99 16.39
C GLY A 114 -11.26 12.14 16.29
N ILE A 115 -11.16 11.25 15.29
CA ILE A 115 -10.04 10.36 15.05
C ILE A 115 -9.29 10.83 13.81
N GLY A 116 -7.98 11.08 13.94
CA GLY A 116 -7.11 11.37 12.80
C GLY A 116 -6.72 10.11 12.03
N VAL A 117 -6.43 10.25 10.75
CA VAL A 117 -6.04 9.16 9.85
C VAL A 117 -4.63 9.36 9.34
N ILE A 118 -3.76 8.40 9.62
CA ILE A 118 -2.39 8.33 9.12
C ILE A 118 -2.34 7.24 8.05
N LEU A 119 -1.74 7.54 6.90
CA LEU A 119 -1.56 6.56 5.83
C LEU A 119 -0.11 6.10 5.78
N ASP A 120 0.08 4.80 5.68
CA ASP A 120 1.38 4.22 5.39
C ASP A 120 1.67 4.37 3.89
N TRP A 121 2.73 5.09 3.55
CA TRP A 121 3.11 5.46 2.20
C TRP A 121 4.45 4.82 1.82
N VAL A 122 4.51 4.20 0.62
CA VAL A 122 5.60 3.33 0.19
C VAL A 122 6.38 3.97 -0.98
N PRO A 123 7.23 4.97 -0.75
CA PRO A 123 8.01 5.61 -1.83
C PRO A 123 9.30 4.85 -2.17
N GLY A 124 9.63 3.79 -1.45
CA GLY A 124 10.90 3.06 -1.63
C GLY A 124 10.96 2.21 -2.90
N GLY A 125 9.81 1.83 -3.46
CA GLY A 125 9.77 0.99 -4.65
C GLY A 125 8.35 0.56 -5.04
N PHE A 126 8.22 -0.11 -6.19
CA PHE A 126 6.96 -0.53 -6.78
C PHE A 126 7.08 -1.91 -7.45
N CYS A 127 5.94 -2.54 -7.75
CA CYS A 127 5.88 -3.85 -8.39
C CYS A 127 6.45 -3.84 -9.80
N LYS A 128 6.97 -5.00 -10.24
CA LYS A 128 7.52 -5.22 -11.60
C LYS A 128 6.43 -5.55 -12.65
N ASP A 129 5.18 -5.24 -12.37
CA ASP A 129 4.07 -5.63 -13.23
C ASP A 129 4.08 -4.85 -14.55
N ALA A 130 3.91 -5.57 -15.66
CA ALA A 130 3.95 -5.00 -17.00
C ALA A 130 2.81 -3.98 -17.27
N HIS A 131 1.74 -4.03 -16.48
CA HIS A 131 0.62 -3.08 -16.54
C HIS A 131 0.78 -1.89 -15.58
N GLY A 132 1.86 -1.87 -14.79
CA GLY A 132 2.16 -0.83 -13.81
C GLY A 132 3.19 0.18 -14.31
N LEU A 133 4.09 0.59 -13.41
CA LEU A 133 5.11 1.62 -13.70
C LEU A 133 6.39 1.06 -14.33
N ALA A 134 6.61 -0.26 -14.25
CA ALA A 134 7.80 -0.89 -14.81
C ALA A 134 7.85 -0.71 -16.32
N GLU A 135 8.94 -0.12 -16.81
CA GLU A 135 9.15 0.20 -18.23
C GLU A 135 7.93 0.90 -18.87
N PHE A 136 7.31 1.83 -18.15
CA PHE A 136 6.00 2.43 -18.43
C PHE A 136 5.86 2.96 -19.86
N ASP A 137 6.90 3.57 -20.42
CA ASP A 137 6.94 4.09 -21.78
C ASP A 137 7.83 3.24 -22.73
N GLY A 138 8.15 2.02 -22.32
CA GLY A 138 9.11 1.15 -23.00
C GLY A 138 10.55 1.42 -22.62
N THR A 139 10.79 2.36 -21.70
CA THR A 139 12.09 2.64 -21.10
C THR A 139 11.99 2.58 -19.57
N ARG A 140 13.13 2.62 -18.89
CA ARG A 140 13.18 2.72 -17.42
C ARG A 140 12.96 4.16 -16.97
N LEU A 141 11.70 4.62 -17.06
CA LEU A 141 11.33 5.99 -16.69
C LEU A 141 11.34 6.20 -15.18
N PHE A 142 10.66 5.33 -14.44
CA PHE A 142 10.47 5.44 -12.98
C PHE A 142 11.54 4.73 -12.17
N GLU A 143 12.07 3.63 -12.69
CA GLU A 143 12.95 2.75 -11.95
C GLU A 143 14.43 3.06 -12.13
N GLU A 144 15.17 2.84 -11.06
CA GLU A 144 16.63 2.80 -11.06
C GLU A 144 17.14 1.36 -11.27
N LYS A 145 16.75 0.47 -10.38
CA LYS A 145 17.16 -0.94 -10.33
C LYS A 145 16.20 -1.76 -9.47
N GLU A 146 16.36 -3.06 -9.51
CA GLU A 146 15.66 -3.95 -8.60
C GLU A 146 16.14 -3.79 -7.15
N HIS A 147 15.20 -3.80 -6.19
CA HIS A 147 15.54 -3.80 -4.77
C HIS A 147 16.13 -5.18 -4.40
N PRO A 148 17.30 -5.25 -3.76
CA PRO A 148 18.00 -6.52 -3.55
C PRO A 148 17.22 -7.55 -2.72
N ASN A 149 16.33 -7.09 -1.83
CA ASN A 149 15.67 -7.96 -0.85
C ASN A 149 14.14 -8.06 -1.02
N TRP A 150 13.49 -7.12 -1.73
CA TRP A 150 12.02 -7.01 -1.75
C TRP A 150 11.36 -7.47 -3.04
N GLY A 151 12.14 -7.79 -4.07
CA GLY A 151 11.60 -8.19 -5.37
C GLY A 151 10.87 -7.05 -6.12
N THR A 152 10.94 -5.83 -5.62
CA THR A 152 10.38 -4.61 -6.21
C THR A 152 11.42 -3.83 -6.99
N LEU A 153 10.98 -2.86 -7.80
CA LEU A 153 11.85 -1.89 -8.46
C LEU A 153 11.99 -0.64 -7.58
N LYS A 154 13.21 -0.12 -7.42
CA LYS A 154 13.45 1.15 -6.73
C LYS A 154 13.14 2.31 -7.63
N PHE A 155 12.52 3.35 -7.09
CA PHE A 155 12.36 4.61 -7.80
C PHE A 155 13.71 5.29 -8.08
N ASN A 156 13.83 5.86 -9.28
CA ASN A 156 15.00 6.68 -9.66
C ASN A 156 14.80 8.12 -9.19
N LEU A 157 15.17 8.40 -7.96
CA LEU A 157 14.99 9.70 -7.32
C LEU A 157 15.90 10.80 -7.89
N THR A 158 16.88 10.46 -8.76
CA THR A 158 17.69 11.45 -9.46
C THR A 158 16.90 12.21 -10.53
N ARG A 159 15.77 11.63 -11.00
CA ARG A 159 14.90 12.23 -12.00
C ARG A 159 13.86 13.16 -11.37
N GLY A 160 13.78 14.39 -11.86
CA GLY A 160 12.81 15.39 -11.41
C GLY A 160 11.36 14.93 -11.60
N GLU A 161 11.07 14.22 -12.69
CA GLU A 161 9.76 13.68 -13.02
C GLU A 161 9.30 12.63 -11.98
N VAL A 162 10.21 11.77 -11.53
CA VAL A 162 9.93 10.76 -10.51
C VAL A 162 9.66 11.43 -9.16
N ARG A 163 10.47 12.40 -8.76
CA ARG A 163 10.20 13.18 -7.55
C ARG A 163 8.87 13.91 -7.63
N SER A 164 8.57 14.54 -8.77
CA SER A 164 7.30 15.21 -9.00
C SER A 164 6.11 14.24 -8.90
N PHE A 165 6.23 13.03 -9.46
CA PHE A 165 5.23 11.97 -9.33
C PHE A 165 4.97 11.62 -7.87
N LEU A 166 6.01 11.36 -7.09
CA LEU A 166 5.90 10.98 -5.69
C LEU A 166 5.33 12.11 -4.82
N VAL A 167 5.81 13.35 -5.02
CA VAL A 167 5.27 14.51 -4.30
C VAL A 167 3.81 14.76 -4.64
N SER A 168 3.43 14.66 -5.92
CA SER A 168 2.04 14.82 -6.35
C SER A 168 1.15 13.73 -5.77
N ASN A 169 1.65 12.51 -5.70
CA ASN A 169 0.94 11.41 -5.06
C ASN A 169 0.69 11.67 -3.56
N LEU A 170 1.72 12.10 -2.84
CA LEU A 170 1.58 12.45 -1.43
C LEU A 170 0.56 13.59 -1.22
N LEU A 171 0.64 14.64 -2.03
CA LEU A 171 -0.30 15.75 -1.99
C LEU A 171 -1.73 15.33 -2.30
N MET A 172 -1.94 14.36 -3.19
CA MET A 172 -3.27 13.81 -3.46
C MET A 172 -3.86 13.15 -2.20
N TRP A 173 -3.10 12.33 -1.49
CA TRP A 173 -3.59 11.70 -0.26
C TRP A 173 -3.92 12.71 0.82
N LEU A 174 -3.13 13.77 0.96
CA LEU A 174 -3.36 14.84 1.94
C LEU A 174 -4.53 15.75 1.55
N ASN A 175 -4.62 16.15 0.27
CA ASN A 175 -5.58 17.18 -0.15
C ASN A 175 -6.93 16.61 -0.60
N GLU A 176 -6.93 15.43 -1.28
CA GLU A 176 -8.16 14.86 -1.86
C GLU A 176 -8.82 13.85 -0.91
N TYR A 177 -8.04 13.17 -0.09
CA TYR A 177 -8.53 12.20 0.89
C TYR A 177 -8.48 12.73 2.33
N HIS A 178 -7.86 13.89 2.53
CA HIS A 178 -7.74 14.55 3.84
C HIS A 178 -7.04 13.69 4.91
N ALA A 179 -6.03 12.92 4.52
CA ALA A 179 -5.18 12.24 5.49
C ALA A 179 -4.50 13.27 6.42
N ASP A 180 -4.48 12.99 7.72
CA ASP A 180 -3.92 13.89 8.75
C ASP A 180 -2.41 13.70 8.92
N GLY A 181 -1.91 12.56 8.49
CA GLY A 181 -0.49 12.24 8.59
C GLY A 181 -0.07 11.15 7.62
N ILE A 182 1.24 11.04 7.46
CA ILE A 182 1.86 10.04 6.60
C ILE A 182 2.97 9.34 7.39
N ARG A 183 2.93 8.01 7.39
CA ARG A 183 4.07 7.19 7.77
C ARG A 183 4.83 6.82 6.50
N VAL A 184 6.10 7.12 6.43
CA VAL A 184 6.92 6.84 5.25
C VAL A 184 7.66 5.53 5.45
N ASP A 185 7.31 4.52 4.64
CA ASP A 185 7.96 3.21 4.69
C ASP A 185 9.29 3.18 3.94
N GLY A 186 10.21 2.37 4.43
CA GLY A 186 11.46 2.07 3.74
C GLY A 186 12.40 3.27 3.52
N VAL A 187 12.35 4.30 4.34
CA VAL A 187 13.15 5.55 4.21
C VAL A 187 14.64 5.26 4.02
N SER A 188 15.19 4.28 4.72
CA SER A 188 16.60 3.93 4.57
C SER A 188 16.96 3.48 3.15
N SER A 189 16.04 2.81 2.44
CA SER A 189 16.27 2.39 1.06
C SER A 189 16.26 3.56 0.06
N MET A 190 15.62 4.67 0.42
CA MET A 190 15.65 5.91 -0.36
C MET A 190 16.92 6.71 -0.10
N LEU A 191 17.28 6.86 1.18
CA LEU A 191 18.38 7.73 1.61
C LEU A 191 19.76 7.11 1.40
N TYR A 192 19.88 5.78 1.35
CA TYR A 192 21.18 5.10 1.24
C TYR A 192 21.26 4.25 -0.01
N MET A 193 22.16 4.64 -0.94
CA MET A 193 22.35 3.98 -2.23
C MET A 193 22.79 2.53 -2.13
N ASN A 194 23.49 2.17 -1.05
CA ASN A 194 24.10 0.86 -0.87
C ASN A 194 23.38 -0.04 0.13
N LEU A 195 22.19 0.35 0.59
CA LEU A 195 21.42 -0.49 1.48
C LEU A 195 21.13 -1.87 0.83
N GLY A 196 21.55 -2.95 1.53
CA GLY A 196 21.40 -4.33 1.04
C GLY A 196 22.43 -4.74 -0.02
N ILE A 197 23.46 -3.94 -0.29
CA ILE A 197 24.56 -4.28 -1.20
C ILE A 197 25.77 -4.73 -0.40
N ASP A 198 26.01 -6.04 -0.35
CA ASP A 198 27.13 -6.63 0.35
C ASP A 198 28.43 -6.60 -0.47
N ASP A 199 28.33 -6.69 -1.80
CA ASP A 199 29.50 -6.70 -2.69
C ASP A 199 30.11 -5.29 -2.81
N PRO A 200 31.33 -5.07 -2.31
CA PRO A 200 31.99 -3.76 -2.36
C PRO A 200 32.16 -3.21 -3.80
N SER A 201 32.25 -4.08 -4.81
CA SER A 201 32.42 -3.67 -6.20
C SER A 201 31.18 -3.04 -6.81
N GLN A 202 30.01 -3.27 -6.21
CA GLN A 202 28.70 -2.74 -6.61
C GLN A 202 28.30 -1.47 -5.85
N LYS A 203 29.06 -1.12 -4.80
CA LYS A 203 28.79 0.08 -4.00
C LYS A 203 29.02 1.34 -4.79
N ARG A 204 28.13 2.31 -4.59
CA ARG A 204 28.19 3.65 -5.19
C ARG A 204 28.33 4.70 -4.10
N PHE A 205 28.96 5.79 -4.46
CA PHE A 205 29.18 6.92 -3.56
C PHE A 205 28.77 8.21 -4.28
N ASN A 206 28.21 9.14 -3.53
CA ASN A 206 27.93 10.47 -4.03
C ASN A 206 29.22 11.28 -4.23
N HIS A 207 29.07 12.53 -4.74
CA HIS A 207 30.22 13.40 -4.99
C HIS A 207 30.99 13.83 -3.72
N LYS A 208 30.45 13.59 -2.53
CA LYS A 208 31.09 13.81 -1.23
C LYS A 208 31.81 12.56 -0.71
N GLY A 209 31.71 11.44 -1.43
CA GLY A 209 32.31 10.16 -1.02
C GLY A 209 31.54 9.42 0.07
N THR A 210 30.25 9.76 0.27
CA THR A 210 29.36 9.09 1.22
C THR A 210 28.28 8.25 0.52
N GLU A 211 27.57 7.42 1.28
CA GLU A 211 26.56 6.47 0.74
C GLU A 211 25.16 7.07 0.65
N GLU A 212 24.96 8.31 1.12
CA GLU A 212 23.66 8.97 1.05
C GLU A 212 23.27 9.35 -0.38
N ASP A 213 22.01 9.15 -0.72
CA ASP A 213 21.40 9.68 -1.92
C ASP A 213 21.00 11.15 -1.69
N LEU A 214 21.78 12.07 -2.23
CA LEU A 214 21.58 13.50 -2.02
C LEU A 214 20.40 14.06 -2.82
N ASP A 215 19.83 13.28 -3.75
CA ASP A 215 18.63 13.65 -4.49
C ASP A 215 17.34 13.21 -3.77
N ALA A 216 17.48 12.31 -2.81
CA ALA A 216 16.38 11.81 -1.98
C ALA A 216 16.19 12.58 -0.67
N SER A 217 17.15 13.41 -0.27
CA SER A 217 17.18 14.10 1.03
C SER A 217 16.62 15.53 0.98
#